data_b9b71f8453933c7f529042621e600e00
#
_entry.id   b9b71f8453933c7f529042621e600e00
#
_cell.length_a   1.000
_cell.length_b   1.000
_cell.length_c   1.000
_cell.angle_alpha   90.00
_cell.angle_beta   90.00
_cell.angle_gamma   90.00
#
_symmetry.space_group_name_H-M   'P 1'
#
loop_
_entity.id
_entity.type
_entity.pdbx_description
1 polymer ?
#
loop_
_entity_poly.entity_id
_entity_poly.type
_entity_poly.pdbx_seq_one_letter_code
_entity_poly.pdbx_strand_id
1 'polypeptide(L)'
;MHLNAYLDVDLVALESTDSVTVMLELVAPVADESAVERPEHTAIVVLDRSGSMSGPRLNAAKRALLSLADRLDDRDRFGLVTFDNEAEVAIPAGKVGDLGRDRLRRDITAVESRGSTDLSSGYLRGLQEATRVATATGATVLVLSDGHANMGVRDPAQLRGVAQRAAENGVTTSTIGIGVGYDELILTEVATGGAGNHAFANGADDAAVAVAAELDGLLSKTVQAASLLIEPTGDVSGITVLNDLSTMAVE
;
A
#
# COMPACT_ATOMS: atom_id res chain seq x y z
N MET A 1 19.51 -0.47 -10.72
CA MET A 1 19.59 -0.20 -9.28
C MET A 1 21.05 -0.09 -8.90
N HIS A 2 21.45 0.96 -8.20
CA HIS A 2 22.81 1.16 -7.70
C HIS A 2 22.77 1.10 -6.17
N LEU A 3 23.80 0.47 -5.57
CA LEU A 3 24.01 0.42 -4.14
C LEU A 3 25.27 1.22 -3.82
N ASN A 4 25.16 2.23 -2.97
CA ASN A 4 26.27 2.97 -2.42
C ASN A 4 26.39 2.66 -0.93
N ALA A 5 27.61 2.51 -0.42
CA ALA A 5 27.88 2.31 0.99
C ALA A 5 28.75 3.47 1.51
N TYR A 6 28.36 4.04 2.64
CA TYR A 6 29.07 5.10 3.31
C TYR A 6 29.38 4.66 4.74
N LEU A 7 30.64 4.82 5.14
CA LEU A 7 31.11 4.48 6.48
C LEU A 7 31.24 5.78 7.30
N ASP A 8 30.94 5.71 8.59
CA ASP A 8 31.15 6.82 9.52
C ASP A 8 32.63 6.99 9.94
N VAL A 9 33.43 5.94 9.79
CA VAL A 9 34.86 5.94 10.08
C VAL A 9 35.65 5.19 9.01
N ASP A 10 36.82 5.72 8.64
CA ASP A 10 37.72 5.13 7.64
C ASP A 10 38.78 4.18 8.25
N LEU A 11 38.97 4.24 9.58
CA LEU A 11 39.99 3.49 10.30
C LEU A 11 39.43 2.97 11.63
N VAL A 12 39.62 1.70 11.87
CA VAL A 12 39.30 1.03 13.15
C VAL A 12 40.64 0.58 13.78
N ALA A 13 40.77 0.77 15.10
CA ALA A 13 42.00 0.35 15.80
C ALA A 13 42.13 -1.18 15.82
N LEU A 14 43.33 -1.68 15.62
CA LEU A 14 43.62 -3.09 15.68
C LEU A 14 43.34 -3.62 17.12
N GLU A 15 42.63 -4.75 17.23
CA GLU A 15 42.28 -5.39 18.52
C GLU A 15 41.29 -4.56 19.40
N SER A 16 40.56 -3.58 18.84
CA SER A 16 39.51 -2.89 19.55
C SER A 16 38.11 -3.46 19.17
N THR A 17 37.19 -3.43 20.14
CA THR A 17 35.78 -3.78 19.92
C THR A 17 35.02 -2.48 19.60
N ASP A 18 35.20 -1.96 18.38
CA ASP A 18 34.56 -0.73 17.95
C ASP A 18 33.31 -1.03 17.09
N SER A 19 32.33 -0.16 17.16
CA SER A 19 31.15 -0.20 16.28
C SER A 19 31.37 0.74 15.10
N VAL A 20 31.12 0.25 13.90
CA VAL A 20 31.15 1.04 12.67
C VAL A 20 29.74 1.18 12.15
N THR A 21 29.31 2.39 11.85
CA THR A 21 28.00 2.65 11.22
C THR A 21 28.16 2.68 9.71
N VAL A 22 27.34 1.87 9.05
CA VAL A 22 27.29 1.83 7.58
C VAL A 22 25.95 2.34 7.11
N MET A 23 25.93 3.40 6.32
CA MET A 23 24.76 3.85 5.59
C MET A 23 24.76 3.21 4.19
N LEU A 24 23.71 2.47 3.87
CA LEU A 24 23.50 1.87 2.57
C LEU A 24 22.43 2.66 1.81
N GLU A 25 22.80 3.23 0.69
CA GLU A 25 21.90 3.97 -0.19
C GLU A 25 21.57 3.12 -1.42
N LEU A 26 20.29 2.80 -1.58
CA LEU A 26 19.77 2.13 -2.77
C LEU A 26 19.16 3.16 -3.72
N VAL A 27 19.75 3.31 -4.89
CA VAL A 27 19.24 4.22 -5.93
C VAL A 27 18.50 3.42 -6.98
N ALA A 28 17.18 3.64 -7.08
CA ALA A 28 16.36 3.04 -8.12
C ALA A 28 16.74 3.61 -9.50
N PRO A 29 16.66 2.83 -10.59
CA PRO A 29 16.87 3.37 -11.93
C PRO A 29 15.77 4.40 -12.25
N VAL A 30 16.15 5.47 -12.94
CA VAL A 30 15.17 6.39 -13.54
C VAL A 30 14.39 5.61 -14.59
N ALA A 31 13.05 5.72 -14.58
CA ALA A 31 12.22 5.13 -15.63
C ALA A 31 12.65 5.75 -16.98
N ASP A 32 13.15 4.90 -17.87
CA ASP A 32 13.42 5.33 -19.24
C ASP A 32 12.09 5.32 -20.00
N GLU A 33 11.53 6.50 -20.22
CA GLU A 33 10.25 6.66 -20.93
C GLU A 33 10.27 6.11 -22.36
N SER A 34 11.46 5.80 -22.89
CA SER A 34 11.64 5.44 -24.31
C SER A 34 11.86 3.95 -24.61
N ALA A 35 12.11 3.08 -23.63
CA ALA A 35 12.72 1.78 -23.91
C ALA A 35 12.11 0.55 -23.22
N VAL A 36 11.27 0.67 -22.20
CA VAL A 36 10.76 -0.51 -21.47
C VAL A 36 9.25 -0.41 -21.27
N GLU A 37 8.52 -1.44 -21.67
CA GLU A 37 7.14 -1.61 -21.23
C GLU A 37 7.12 -1.55 -19.70
N ARG A 38 6.38 -0.57 -19.14
CA ARG A 38 6.25 -0.49 -17.69
C ARG A 38 5.69 -1.80 -17.13
N PRO A 39 6.08 -2.21 -15.92
CA PRO A 39 5.54 -3.42 -15.31
C PRO A 39 4.01 -3.35 -15.17
N GLU A 40 3.35 -4.51 -15.20
CA GLU A 40 1.93 -4.61 -14.86
C GLU A 40 1.74 -4.22 -13.39
N HIS A 41 0.77 -3.36 -13.12
CA HIS A 41 0.38 -3.01 -11.76
C HIS A 41 -0.90 -3.73 -11.35
N THR A 42 -0.98 -4.08 -10.07
CA THR A 42 -2.18 -4.64 -9.46
C THR A 42 -2.64 -3.70 -8.36
N ALA A 43 -3.79 -3.07 -8.54
CA ALA A 43 -4.39 -2.13 -7.60
C ALA A 43 -5.74 -2.66 -7.10
N ILE A 44 -5.82 -2.96 -5.80
CA ILE A 44 -7.06 -3.35 -5.14
C ILE A 44 -7.48 -2.23 -4.23
N VAL A 45 -8.65 -1.67 -4.49
CA VAL A 45 -9.21 -0.62 -3.64
C VAL A 45 -10.17 -1.22 -2.62
N VAL A 46 -10.01 -0.82 -1.38
CA VAL A 46 -10.90 -1.15 -0.26
C VAL A 46 -11.58 0.15 0.17
N LEU A 47 -12.84 0.31 -0.22
CA LEU A 47 -13.60 1.54 -0.05
C LEU A 47 -14.62 1.41 1.06
N ASP A 48 -14.49 2.25 2.07
CA ASP A 48 -15.52 2.49 3.06
C ASP A 48 -16.76 3.08 2.39
N ARG A 49 -17.91 2.43 2.57
CA ARG A 49 -19.21 2.94 2.16
C ARG A 49 -20.18 3.10 3.33
N SER A 50 -19.66 3.16 4.55
CA SER A 50 -20.46 3.40 5.75
C SER A 50 -21.29 4.68 5.66
N GLY A 51 -22.24 4.85 6.58
CA GLY A 51 -23.16 5.99 6.56
C GLY A 51 -22.47 7.35 6.63
N SER A 52 -21.29 7.47 7.28
CA SER A 52 -20.46 8.68 7.35
C SER A 52 -19.90 9.10 6.01
N MET A 53 -19.64 8.15 5.11
CA MET A 53 -19.19 8.41 3.74
C MET A 53 -20.25 9.03 2.84
N SER A 54 -21.52 9.11 3.29
CA SER A 54 -22.63 9.60 2.47
C SER A 54 -22.38 10.99 1.88
N GLY A 55 -22.85 11.19 0.66
CA GLY A 55 -22.81 12.48 -0.02
C GLY A 55 -21.44 12.85 -0.60
N PRO A 56 -20.88 14.04 -0.28
CA PRO A 56 -19.66 14.55 -0.93
C PRO A 56 -18.44 13.64 -0.82
N ARG A 57 -18.25 12.95 0.33
CA ARG A 57 -17.10 12.08 0.58
C ARG A 57 -17.10 10.88 -0.34
N LEU A 58 -18.20 10.13 -0.40
CA LEU A 58 -18.31 8.97 -1.29
C LEU A 58 -18.23 9.39 -2.77
N ASN A 59 -18.82 10.52 -3.13
CA ASN A 59 -18.74 11.05 -4.49
C ASN A 59 -17.30 11.43 -4.87
N ALA A 60 -16.52 11.96 -3.93
CA ALA A 60 -15.11 12.25 -4.15
C ALA A 60 -14.29 10.97 -4.33
N ALA A 61 -14.49 9.98 -3.46
CA ALA A 61 -13.85 8.68 -3.59
C ALA A 61 -14.18 8.03 -4.95
N LYS A 62 -15.45 8.04 -5.36
CA LYS A 62 -15.85 7.55 -6.68
C LYS A 62 -15.14 8.27 -7.83
N ARG A 63 -15.06 9.62 -7.81
CA ARG A 63 -14.33 10.38 -8.84
C ARG A 63 -12.86 9.99 -8.89
N ALA A 64 -12.22 9.85 -7.73
CA ALA A 64 -10.85 9.42 -7.65
C ALA A 64 -10.65 8.01 -8.23
N LEU A 65 -11.55 7.06 -7.92
CA LEU A 65 -11.51 5.71 -8.48
C LEU A 65 -11.76 5.66 -9.99
N LEU A 66 -12.64 6.51 -10.51
CA LEU A 66 -12.84 6.65 -11.95
C LEU A 66 -11.58 7.18 -12.63
N SER A 67 -10.94 8.20 -12.05
CA SER A 67 -9.66 8.73 -12.55
C SER A 67 -8.57 7.66 -12.52
N LEU A 68 -8.50 6.85 -11.45
CA LEU A 68 -7.60 5.69 -11.38
C LEU A 68 -7.86 4.73 -12.53
N ALA A 69 -9.09 4.25 -12.66
CA ALA A 69 -9.46 3.26 -13.68
C ALA A 69 -9.15 3.76 -15.11
N ASP A 70 -9.24 5.07 -15.35
CA ASP A 70 -8.91 5.66 -16.65
C ASP A 70 -7.40 5.72 -16.94
N ARG A 71 -6.56 5.74 -15.89
CA ARG A 71 -5.09 5.82 -16.00
C ARG A 71 -4.42 4.45 -16.07
N LEU A 72 -5.09 3.39 -15.65
CA LEU A 72 -4.59 2.03 -15.76
C LEU A 72 -4.58 1.55 -17.22
N ASP A 73 -3.56 0.78 -17.60
CA ASP A 73 -3.52 0.09 -18.89
C ASP A 73 -4.42 -1.14 -18.88
N ASP A 74 -4.75 -1.66 -20.06
CA ASP A 74 -5.59 -2.85 -20.21
C ASP A 74 -4.96 -4.11 -19.59
N ARG A 75 -3.63 -4.15 -19.49
CA ARG A 75 -2.86 -5.24 -18.84
C ARG A 75 -2.78 -5.13 -17.33
N ASP A 76 -3.00 -3.94 -16.76
CA ASP A 76 -3.05 -3.76 -15.31
C ASP A 76 -4.25 -4.49 -14.71
N ARG A 77 -4.16 -4.80 -13.42
CA ARG A 77 -5.26 -5.41 -12.67
C ARG A 77 -5.88 -4.41 -11.72
N PHE A 78 -7.19 -4.41 -11.73
CA PHE A 78 -8.01 -3.60 -10.82
C PHE A 78 -9.03 -4.47 -10.11
N GLY A 79 -9.31 -4.16 -8.84
CA GLY A 79 -10.39 -4.73 -8.07
C GLY A 79 -10.96 -3.71 -7.10
N LEU A 80 -12.24 -3.83 -6.76
CA LEU A 80 -12.91 -3.00 -5.78
C LEU A 80 -13.63 -3.85 -4.75
N VAL A 81 -13.21 -3.72 -3.51
CA VAL A 81 -13.92 -4.21 -2.33
C VAL A 81 -14.58 -3.01 -1.67
N THR A 82 -15.83 -3.11 -1.34
CA THR A 82 -16.54 -2.14 -0.52
C THR A 82 -16.88 -2.74 0.83
N PHE A 83 -16.88 -1.93 1.88
CA PHE A 83 -17.24 -2.39 3.21
C PHE A 83 -18.13 -1.39 3.96
N ASP A 84 -19.00 -1.96 4.76
CA ASP A 84 -19.84 -1.32 5.78
C ASP A 84 -19.84 -2.22 7.04
N ASN A 85 -20.95 -2.84 7.41
CA ASN A 85 -21.01 -3.91 8.42
C ASN A 85 -20.38 -5.21 7.89
N GLU A 86 -20.31 -5.36 6.59
CA GLU A 86 -19.81 -6.53 5.86
C GLU A 86 -18.95 -6.09 4.68
N ALA A 87 -18.01 -6.94 4.28
CA ALA A 87 -17.20 -6.71 3.10
C ALA A 87 -17.81 -7.39 1.86
N GLU A 88 -17.88 -6.65 0.77
CA GLU A 88 -18.39 -7.12 -0.52
C GLU A 88 -17.39 -6.85 -1.64
N VAL A 89 -17.19 -7.82 -2.52
CA VAL A 89 -16.40 -7.62 -3.74
C VAL A 89 -17.30 -6.99 -4.80
N ALA A 90 -17.25 -5.68 -4.91
CA ALA A 90 -18.03 -4.93 -5.90
C ALA A 90 -17.49 -5.16 -7.32
N ILE A 91 -16.17 -5.22 -7.47
CA ILE A 91 -15.51 -5.55 -8.74
C ILE A 91 -14.45 -6.62 -8.43
N PRO A 92 -14.66 -7.89 -8.87
CA PRO A 92 -13.65 -8.93 -8.72
C PRO A 92 -12.35 -8.53 -9.43
N ALA A 93 -11.22 -8.71 -8.74
CA ALA A 93 -9.94 -8.32 -9.29
C ALA A 93 -9.61 -9.07 -10.58
N GLY A 94 -9.23 -8.34 -11.62
CA GLY A 94 -8.91 -8.86 -12.94
C GLY A 94 -8.24 -7.82 -13.83
N LYS A 95 -7.80 -8.22 -15.03
CA LYS A 95 -7.22 -7.27 -15.99
C LYS A 95 -8.25 -6.24 -16.43
N VAL A 96 -7.84 -4.98 -16.50
CA VAL A 96 -8.71 -3.86 -16.89
C VAL A 96 -9.32 -4.08 -18.27
N GLY A 97 -8.53 -4.59 -19.23
CA GLY A 97 -9.02 -4.93 -20.57
C GLY A 97 -10.13 -5.99 -20.56
N ASP A 98 -10.00 -7.03 -19.70
CA ASP A 98 -11.00 -8.10 -19.59
C ASP A 98 -12.27 -7.65 -18.83
N LEU A 99 -12.11 -6.78 -17.84
CA LEU A 99 -13.23 -6.20 -17.08
C LEU A 99 -14.07 -5.24 -17.92
N GLY A 100 -13.41 -4.49 -18.79
CA GLY A 100 -14.02 -3.46 -19.63
C GLY A 100 -14.29 -2.14 -18.91
N ARG A 101 -13.77 -1.03 -19.47
CA ARG A 101 -13.80 0.30 -18.83
C ARG A 101 -15.22 0.80 -18.53
N ASP A 102 -16.17 0.54 -19.43
CA ASP A 102 -17.57 0.97 -19.22
C ASP A 102 -18.22 0.20 -18.05
N ARG A 103 -17.85 -1.06 -17.86
CA ARG A 103 -18.31 -1.83 -16.70
C ARG A 103 -17.69 -1.30 -15.43
N LEU A 104 -16.38 -1.06 -15.40
CA LEU A 104 -15.71 -0.47 -14.23
C LEU A 104 -16.35 0.85 -13.81
N ARG A 105 -16.61 1.73 -14.78
CA ARG A 105 -17.27 3.02 -14.51
C ARG A 105 -18.68 2.85 -13.93
N ARG A 106 -19.49 1.93 -14.49
CA ARG A 106 -20.84 1.66 -13.97
C ARG A 106 -20.77 1.11 -12.55
N ASP A 107 -19.93 0.12 -12.30
CA ASP A 107 -19.86 -0.57 -11.01
C ASP A 107 -19.31 0.37 -9.91
N ILE A 108 -18.30 1.21 -10.21
CA ILE A 108 -17.81 2.26 -9.29
C ILE A 108 -18.92 3.28 -9.00
N THR A 109 -19.64 3.73 -10.02
CA THR A 109 -20.71 4.72 -9.86
C THR A 109 -21.88 4.19 -9.06
N ALA A 110 -22.17 2.90 -9.16
CA ALA A 110 -23.28 2.24 -8.46
C ALA A 110 -23.05 2.02 -6.95
N VAL A 111 -21.83 2.25 -6.43
CA VAL A 111 -21.58 2.13 -4.98
C VAL A 111 -22.44 3.13 -4.21
N GLU A 112 -23.19 2.67 -3.23
CA GLU A 112 -24.04 3.49 -2.36
C GLU A 112 -23.60 3.37 -0.91
N SER A 113 -23.78 4.44 -0.13
CA SER A 113 -23.46 4.44 1.31
C SER A 113 -24.52 3.73 2.10
N ARG A 114 -24.09 2.89 3.08
CA ARG A 114 -24.97 2.20 4.03
C ARG A 114 -24.20 1.70 5.25
N GLY A 115 -24.91 1.40 6.31
CA GLY A 115 -24.39 0.62 7.44
C GLY A 115 -23.40 1.32 8.35
N SER A 116 -22.70 0.51 9.12
CA SER A 116 -21.61 0.87 10.06
C SER A 116 -20.23 0.66 9.40
N THR A 117 -19.14 0.57 10.21
CA THR A 117 -17.77 0.50 9.70
C THR A 117 -17.02 -0.68 10.30
N ASP A 118 -16.91 -1.80 9.56
CA ASP A 118 -15.99 -2.90 9.85
C ASP A 118 -14.79 -2.84 8.91
N LEU A 119 -13.80 -2.00 9.26
CA LEU A 119 -12.56 -1.85 8.51
C LEU A 119 -11.82 -3.18 8.35
N SER A 120 -11.80 -4.00 9.40
CA SER A 120 -11.05 -5.26 9.41
C SER A 120 -11.59 -6.25 8.38
N SER A 121 -12.92 -6.37 8.24
CA SER A 121 -13.52 -7.25 7.25
C SER A 121 -13.23 -6.77 5.82
N GLY A 122 -13.35 -5.46 5.58
CA GLY A 122 -13.00 -4.83 4.31
C GLY A 122 -11.54 -5.06 3.93
N TYR A 123 -10.63 -4.78 4.85
CA TYR A 123 -9.20 -4.93 4.64
C TYR A 123 -8.79 -6.37 4.35
N LEU A 124 -9.25 -7.33 5.18
CA LEU A 124 -8.97 -8.75 4.96
C LEU A 124 -9.50 -9.24 3.62
N ARG A 125 -10.68 -8.77 3.20
CA ARG A 125 -11.23 -9.11 1.90
C ARG A 125 -10.41 -8.51 0.76
N GLY A 126 -9.93 -7.28 0.92
CA GLY A 126 -9.02 -6.64 -0.02
C GLY A 126 -7.71 -7.40 -0.19
N LEU A 127 -7.10 -7.84 0.91
CA LEU A 127 -5.91 -8.68 0.90
C LEU A 127 -6.13 -10.02 0.18
N GLN A 128 -7.30 -10.66 0.40
CA GLN A 128 -7.65 -11.91 -0.31
C GLN A 128 -7.72 -11.68 -1.82
N GLU A 129 -8.39 -10.60 -2.26
CA GLU A 129 -8.46 -10.25 -3.68
C GLU A 129 -7.07 -9.92 -4.25
N ALA A 130 -6.24 -9.16 -3.52
CA ALA A 130 -4.88 -8.85 -3.93
C ALA A 130 -4.02 -10.10 -4.10
N THR A 131 -4.01 -10.98 -3.10
CA THR A 131 -3.25 -12.23 -3.13
C THR A 131 -3.67 -13.15 -4.28
N ARG A 132 -4.97 -13.18 -4.60
CA ARG A 132 -5.50 -14.03 -5.69
C ARG A 132 -4.97 -13.64 -7.06
N VAL A 133 -4.65 -12.37 -7.28
CA VAL A 133 -4.23 -11.84 -8.59
C VAL A 133 -2.83 -11.24 -8.58
N ALA A 134 -2.12 -11.30 -7.45
CA ALA A 134 -0.75 -10.82 -7.35
C ALA A 134 0.14 -11.47 -8.41
N THR A 135 1.01 -10.66 -9.00
CA THR A 135 2.01 -11.10 -10.00
C THR A 135 3.39 -11.08 -9.37
N ALA A 136 4.43 -11.41 -10.14
CA ALA A 136 5.81 -11.27 -9.68
C ALA A 136 6.16 -9.82 -9.28
N THR A 137 5.41 -8.83 -9.77
CA THR A 137 5.53 -7.42 -9.37
C THR A 137 4.72 -7.07 -8.11
N GLY A 138 4.06 -8.06 -7.48
CA GLY A 138 3.24 -7.88 -6.29
C GLY A 138 1.87 -7.26 -6.58
N ALA A 139 1.25 -6.74 -5.51
CA ALA A 139 -0.03 -6.02 -5.57
C ALA A 139 -0.02 -4.87 -4.54
N THR A 140 -0.84 -3.86 -4.76
CA THR A 140 -1.08 -2.80 -3.78
C THR A 140 -2.54 -2.76 -3.41
N VAL A 141 -2.80 -2.72 -2.10
CA VAL A 141 -4.12 -2.46 -1.52
C VAL A 141 -4.17 -1.00 -1.11
N LEU A 142 -5.20 -0.29 -1.55
CA LEU A 142 -5.47 1.10 -1.18
C LEU A 142 -6.75 1.16 -0.36
N VAL A 143 -6.64 1.49 0.92
CA VAL A 143 -7.78 1.62 1.84
C VAL A 143 -8.23 3.06 1.92
N LEU A 144 -9.51 3.32 1.65
CA LEU A 144 -10.14 4.63 1.79
C LEU A 144 -11.24 4.55 2.85
N SER A 145 -11.14 5.33 3.92
CA SER A 145 -12.14 5.39 4.99
C SER A 145 -12.23 6.78 5.60
N ASP A 146 -13.43 7.19 6.02
CA ASP A 146 -13.68 8.45 6.75
C ASP A 146 -14.12 8.22 8.19
N GLY A 147 -14.24 6.96 8.60
CA GLY A 147 -14.86 6.60 9.86
C GLY A 147 -13.95 5.91 10.86
N HIS A 148 -14.39 5.98 12.13
CA HIS A 148 -13.85 5.11 13.15
C HIS A 148 -14.36 3.69 12.93
N ALA A 149 -13.45 2.73 12.92
CA ALA A 149 -13.81 1.33 12.98
C ALA A 149 -14.63 1.08 14.27
N ASN A 150 -15.91 0.77 14.12
CA ASN A 150 -16.80 0.53 15.25
C ASN A 150 -17.21 -0.95 15.38
N MET A 151 -16.82 -1.77 14.42
CA MET A 151 -17.03 -3.21 14.37
C MET A 151 -15.73 -3.94 14.01
N GLY A 152 -15.71 -5.25 14.22
CA GLY A 152 -14.58 -6.11 13.86
C GLY A 152 -13.34 -5.95 14.75
N VAL A 153 -12.18 -6.24 14.19
CA VAL A 153 -10.87 -6.07 14.85
C VAL A 153 -10.48 -4.60 14.82
N ARG A 154 -10.27 -4.01 15.99
CA ARG A 154 -9.93 -2.60 16.17
C ARG A 154 -8.59 -2.39 16.88
N ASP A 155 -7.87 -3.44 17.14
CA ASP A 155 -6.53 -3.36 17.71
C ASP A 155 -5.52 -2.99 16.60
N PRO A 156 -4.90 -1.80 16.67
CA PRO A 156 -3.97 -1.33 15.65
C PRO A 156 -2.77 -2.27 15.46
N ALA A 157 -2.25 -2.85 16.56
CA ALA A 157 -1.11 -3.76 16.51
C ALA A 157 -1.44 -5.07 15.79
N GLN A 158 -2.66 -5.60 15.97
CA GLN A 158 -3.11 -6.78 15.25
C GLN A 158 -3.23 -6.50 13.75
N LEU A 159 -3.83 -5.36 13.37
CA LEU A 159 -3.98 -4.97 11.97
C LEU A 159 -2.63 -4.67 11.32
N ARG A 160 -1.70 -4.01 12.04
CA ARG A 160 -0.30 -3.85 11.60
C ARG A 160 0.34 -5.20 11.30
N GLY A 161 0.21 -6.18 12.19
CA GLY A 161 0.77 -7.53 11.98
C GLY A 161 0.16 -8.27 10.79
N VAL A 162 -1.12 -8.04 10.47
CA VAL A 162 -1.75 -8.56 9.26
C VAL A 162 -1.14 -7.91 8.02
N ALA A 163 -1.01 -6.57 8.03
CA ALA A 163 -0.44 -5.80 6.94
C ALA A 163 1.02 -6.19 6.67
N GLN A 164 1.81 -6.37 7.73
CA GLN A 164 3.21 -6.77 7.63
C GLN A 164 3.37 -8.14 6.95
N ARG A 165 2.59 -9.13 7.37
CA ARG A 165 2.61 -10.45 6.71
C ARG A 165 2.20 -10.38 5.24
N ALA A 166 1.28 -9.49 4.88
CA ALA A 166 0.90 -9.28 3.50
C ALA A 166 2.04 -8.63 2.69
N ALA A 167 2.73 -7.64 3.27
CA ALA A 167 3.87 -6.97 2.66
C ALA A 167 5.05 -7.93 2.43
N GLU A 168 5.36 -8.82 3.37
CA GLU A 168 6.34 -9.91 3.24
C GLU A 168 6.02 -10.85 2.07
N ASN A 169 4.74 -10.95 1.70
CA ASN A 169 4.26 -11.73 0.54
C ASN A 169 4.00 -10.87 -0.71
N GLY A 170 4.58 -9.68 -0.78
CA GLY A 170 4.51 -8.79 -1.95
C GLY A 170 3.19 -8.02 -2.11
N VAL A 171 2.36 -7.96 -1.07
CA VAL A 171 1.13 -7.15 -1.08
C VAL A 171 1.30 -5.94 -0.17
N THR A 172 1.61 -4.78 -0.75
CA THR A 172 1.74 -3.52 -0.01
C THR A 172 0.38 -2.89 0.27
N THR A 173 0.28 -2.08 1.34
CA THR A 173 -0.98 -1.42 1.70
C THR A 173 -0.74 0.05 1.99
N SER A 174 -1.42 0.93 1.25
CA SER A 174 -1.52 2.36 1.55
C SER A 174 -2.92 2.69 2.05
N THR A 175 -3.03 3.76 2.86
CA THR A 175 -4.30 4.17 3.46
C THR A 175 -4.55 5.65 3.27
N ILE A 176 -5.82 6.03 3.05
CA ILE A 176 -6.25 7.43 2.96
C ILE A 176 -7.41 7.65 3.91
N GLY A 177 -7.18 8.49 4.92
CA GLY A 177 -8.22 8.99 5.82
C GLY A 177 -8.95 10.18 5.21
N ILE A 178 -10.28 10.17 5.17
CA ILE A 178 -11.10 11.22 4.53
C ILE A 178 -11.89 11.99 5.59
N GLY A 179 -11.61 13.28 5.74
CA GLY A 179 -12.31 14.15 6.69
C GLY A 179 -11.77 14.09 8.12
N VAL A 180 -12.25 14.98 8.98
CA VAL A 180 -11.83 15.02 10.40
C VAL A 180 -12.54 13.93 11.19
N GLY A 181 -11.79 13.24 12.07
CA GLY A 181 -12.35 12.27 13.01
C GLY A 181 -12.35 10.81 12.53
N TYR A 182 -11.56 10.47 11.51
CA TYR A 182 -11.27 9.07 11.18
C TYR A 182 -10.29 8.44 12.20
N ASP A 183 -10.16 7.13 12.17
CA ASP A 183 -9.23 6.40 13.05
C ASP A 183 -7.80 6.46 12.51
N GLU A 184 -7.14 7.59 12.76
CA GLU A 184 -5.78 7.86 12.26
C GLU A 184 -4.79 6.79 12.73
N LEU A 185 -4.91 6.33 13.98
CA LEU A 185 -3.98 5.33 14.52
C LEU A 185 -4.08 4.01 13.77
N ILE A 186 -5.29 3.50 13.55
CA ILE A 186 -5.49 2.24 12.82
C ILE A 186 -4.98 2.36 11.38
N LEU A 187 -5.34 3.43 10.66
CA LEU A 187 -4.93 3.60 9.27
C LEU A 187 -3.42 3.76 9.13
N THR A 188 -2.79 4.53 10.04
CA THR A 188 -1.32 4.69 10.06
C THR A 188 -0.61 3.37 10.34
N GLU A 189 -1.08 2.57 11.31
CA GLU A 189 -0.48 1.28 11.64
C GLU A 189 -0.65 0.26 10.51
N VAL A 190 -1.79 0.26 9.82
CA VAL A 190 -2.01 -0.58 8.64
C VAL A 190 -1.08 -0.19 7.50
N ALA A 191 -0.91 1.10 7.21
CA ALA A 191 0.00 1.58 6.18
C ALA A 191 1.46 1.26 6.52
N THR A 192 1.88 1.51 7.76
CA THR A 192 3.24 1.23 8.24
C THR A 192 3.56 -0.26 8.15
N GLY A 193 2.68 -1.14 8.66
CA GLY A 193 2.85 -2.59 8.53
C GLY A 193 2.82 -3.05 7.07
N GLY A 194 2.00 -2.42 6.24
CA GLY A 194 1.85 -2.72 4.82
C GLY A 194 2.96 -2.17 3.91
N ALA A 195 4.02 -1.58 4.48
CA ALA A 195 5.11 -0.93 3.73
C ALA A 195 4.60 0.06 2.65
N GLY A 196 3.50 0.77 2.96
CA GLY A 196 2.90 1.79 2.12
C GLY A 196 2.83 3.15 2.81
N ASN A 197 2.01 4.04 2.27
CA ASN A 197 1.86 5.41 2.75
C ASN A 197 0.52 5.62 3.46
N HIS A 198 0.52 6.50 4.46
CA HIS A 198 -0.72 7.04 5.01
C HIS A 198 -0.88 8.49 4.57
N ALA A 199 -2.03 8.83 4.00
CA ALA A 199 -2.37 10.19 3.61
C ALA A 199 -3.68 10.64 4.28
N PHE A 200 -3.78 11.93 4.54
CA PHE A 200 -4.98 12.58 5.05
C PHE A 200 -5.59 13.51 3.99
N ALA A 201 -6.89 13.45 3.83
CA ALA A 201 -7.67 14.32 2.98
C ALA A 201 -8.72 15.07 3.81
N ASN A 202 -8.60 16.37 3.95
CA ASN A 202 -9.51 17.19 4.78
C ASN A 202 -10.94 17.31 4.19
N GLY A 203 -11.15 16.85 2.97
CA GLY A 203 -12.44 16.91 2.30
C GLY A 203 -12.45 16.20 0.95
N ALA A 204 -13.53 16.42 0.22
CA ALA A 204 -13.80 15.73 -1.04
C ALA A 204 -12.76 16.01 -2.14
N ASP A 205 -12.27 17.23 -2.23
CA ASP A 205 -11.31 17.63 -3.27
C ASP A 205 -9.90 17.13 -2.91
N ASP A 206 -9.53 17.19 -1.63
CA ASP A 206 -8.25 16.68 -1.14
C ASP A 206 -8.18 15.14 -1.26
N ALA A 207 -9.30 14.43 -1.09
CA ALA A 207 -9.35 12.98 -1.26
C ALA A 207 -9.01 12.57 -2.70
N ALA A 208 -9.52 13.30 -3.69
CA ALA A 208 -9.19 13.05 -5.08
C ALA A 208 -7.69 13.28 -5.36
N VAL A 209 -7.11 14.33 -4.78
CA VAL A 209 -5.68 14.65 -4.90
C VAL A 209 -4.82 13.58 -4.20
N ALA A 210 -5.19 13.18 -2.98
CA ALA A 210 -4.45 12.16 -2.23
C ALA A 210 -4.47 10.80 -2.95
N VAL A 211 -5.62 10.37 -3.46
CA VAL A 211 -5.71 9.16 -4.29
C VAL A 211 -4.88 9.30 -5.56
N ALA A 212 -4.94 10.42 -6.25
CA ALA A 212 -4.14 10.63 -7.46
C ALA A 212 -2.64 10.59 -7.18
N ALA A 213 -2.18 11.21 -6.08
CA ALA A 213 -0.76 11.20 -5.69
C ALA A 213 -0.28 9.79 -5.32
N GLU A 214 -1.08 9.01 -4.58
CA GLU A 214 -0.75 7.62 -4.25
C GLU A 214 -0.67 6.76 -5.50
N LEU A 215 -1.55 7.00 -6.46
CA LEU A 215 -1.55 6.32 -7.75
C LEU A 215 -0.35 6.71 -8.62
N ASP A 216 0.03 7.98 -8.64
CA ASP A 216 1.24 8.42 -9.34
C ASP A 216 2.47 7.73 -8.77
N GLY A 217 2.56 7.62 -7.45
CA GLY A 217 3.59 6.84 -6.78
C GLY A 217 3.57 5.36 -7.17
N LEU A 218 2.38 4.76 -7.29
CA LEU A 218 2.19 3.37 -7.71
C LEU A 218 2.64 3.13 -9.17
N LEU A 219 2.16 3.97 -10.09
CA LEU A 219 2.44 3.85 -11.52
C LEU A 219 3.88 4.21 -11.88
N SER A 220 4.56 4.99 -11.04
CA SER A 220 5.97 5.38 -11.22
C SER A 220 6.96 4.44 -10.52
N LYS A 221 6.51 3.40 -9.81
CA LYS A 221 7.40 2.44 -9.16
C LYS A 221 8.27 1.72 -10.20
N THR A 222 9.57 1.93 -10.13
CA THR A 222 10.58 1.24 -10.95
C THR A 222 11.20 0.04 -10.23
N VAL A 223 11.09 -0.01 -8.90
CA VAL A 223 11.58 -1.12 -8.06
C VAL A 223 10.53 -1.44 -7.00
N GLN A 224 10.24 -2.71 -6.83
CA GLN A 224 9.33 -3.22 -5.80
C GLN A 224 9.96 -4.39 -5.08
N ALA A 225 9.64 -4.57 -3.78
CA ALA A 225 10.15 -5.65 -2.96
C ALA A 225 11.69 -5.77 -2.96
N ALA A 226 12.40 -4.62 -2.89
CA ALA A 226 13.85 -4.63 -2.76
C ALA A 226 14.24 -5.28 -1.43
N SER A 227 15.14 -6.24 -1.47
CA SER A 227 15.73 -6.87 -0.29
C SER A 227 17.25 -6.70 -0.31
N LEU A 228 17.84 -6.57 0.85
CA LEU A 228 19.28 -6.48 1.05
C LEU A 228 19.73 -7.68 1.89
N LEU A 229 20.65 -8.46 1.37
CA LEU A 229 21.33 -9.51 2.11
C LEU A 229 22.66 -8.96 2.63
N ILE A 230 22.88 -9.04 3.95
CA ILE A 230 24.12 -8.65 4.58
C ILE A 230 24.77 -9.92 5.15
N GLU A 231 25.93 -10.29 4.62
CA GLU A 231 26.71 -11.42 5.08
C GLU A 231 27.94 -10.92 5.86
N PRO A 232 27.98 -11.09 7.21
CA PRO A 232 29.13 -10.70 7.98
C PRO A 232 30.31 -11.64 7.69
N THR A 233 31.49 -11.08 7.54
CA THR A 233 32.74 -11.84 7.45
C THR A 233 33.47 -11.89 8.79
N GLY A 234 34.33 -12.85 8.98
CA GLY A 234 34.98 -13.37 10.20
C GLY A 234 35.27 -12.47 11.40
N ASP A 235 35.41 -11.15 11.19
CA ASP A 235 35.74 -10.20 12.27
C ASP A 235 34.54 -9.39 12.77
N VAL A 236 33.35 -9.64 12.22
CA VAL A 236 32.11 -8.98 12.61
C VAL A 236 31.33 -9.84 13.60
N SER A 237 31.24 -9.39 14.84
CA SER A 237 30.58 -10.14 15.94
C SER A 237 29.06 -9.94 15.99
N GLY A 238 28.53 -8.90 15.35
CA GLY A 238 27.11 -8.64 15.33
C GLY A 238 26.73 -7.49 14.39
N ILE A 239 25.48 -7.49 13.93
CA ILE A 239 24.90 -6.45 13.10
C ILE A 239 23.62 -5.95 13.76
N THR A 240 23.47 -4.64 13.84
CA THR A 240 22.23 -3.98 14.33
C THR A 240 21.70 -3.09 13.22
N VAL A 241 20.45 -3.30 12.83
CA VAL A 241 19.77 -2.41 11.88
C VAL A 241 19.15 -1.25 12.67
N LEU A 242 19.52 -0.02 12.31
CA LEU A 242 19.10 1.20 13.01
C LEU A 242 17.77 1.76 12.48
N ASN A 243 17.37 1.37 11.28
CA ASN A 243 16.11 1.75 10.66
C ASN A 243 14.98 0.82 11.12
N ASP A 244 13.74 1.32 11.08
CA ASP A 244 12.52 0.52 11.34
C ASP A 244 12.16 -0.35 10.11
N LEU A 245 13.11 -1.20 9.71
CA LEU A 245 12.97 -2.14 8.60
C LEU A 245 12.76 -3.56 9.12
N SER A 246 11.91 -4.32 8.44
CA SER A 246 11.75 -5.75 8.71
C SER A 246 13.05 -6.50 8.40
N THR A 247 13.57 -7.20 9.39
CA THR A 247 14.79 -8.01 9.25
C THR A 247 14.49 -9.48 9.49
N MET A 248 15.11 -10.36 8.71
CA MET A 248 15.10 -11.80 8.93
C MET A 248 16.53 -12.33 9.01
N ALA A 249 16.79 -13.23 9.97
CA ALA A 249 18.00 -14.03 9.93
C ALA A 249 17.84 -15.09 8.83
N VAL A 250 18.82 -15.16 7.92
CA VAL A 250 18.90 -16.22 6.92
C VAL A 250 19.89 -17.26 7.44
N GLU A 251 19.41 -18.50 7.66
CA GLU A 251 20.24 -19.65 8.07
C GLU A 251 21.02 -20.23 6.89
#